data_16778efbf31f03e97b997d6582df49b5
#
_entry.id   16778efbf31f03e97b997d6582df49b5
#
_cell.length_a   1.000
_cell.length_b   1.000
_cell.length_c   1.000
_cell.angle_alpha   90.00
_cell.angle_beta   90.00
_cell.angle_gamma   90.00
#
_symmetry.space_group_name_H-M   'P 1'
#
loop_
_entity.id
_entity.type
_entity.pdbx_description
1 polymer ?
#
loop_
_entity_poly.entity_id
_entity_poly.type
_entity_poly.pdbx_seq_one_letter_code
_entity_poly.pdbx_strand_id
1 'polypeptide(L)'
;MRFLLDTSVLIVLARRELHKLDARIVTAVLSAENLSFASAASLWEIAIKTRLGKLDPGLALDDLPDYFEAIGLNSLVINHRHAVKSLDPEPPIRDPFDRVLLAQCAVEELRLVTIDRALSVHPLSWQPA
;
A
#
# COMPACT_ATOMS: atom_id res chain seq x y z
N MET A 1 -15.91 0.46 1.48
CA MET A 1 -14.75 0.72 2.34
C MET A 1 -13.66 1.47 1.56
N ARG A 2 -12.72 2.04 2.26
CA ARG A 2 -11.63 2.83 1.69
C ARG A 2 -10.31 2.22 2.16
N PHE A 3 -9.51 1.74 1.23
CA PHE A 3 -8.26 1.04 1.52
C PHE A 3 -7.03 1.77 0.98
N LEU A 4 -5.93 1.70 1.72
CA LEU A 4 -4.60 2.00 1.23
C LEU A 4 -3.82 0.70 1.17
N LEU A 5 -3.28 0.38 -0.01
CA LEU A 5 -2.55 -0.87 -0.18
C LEU A 5 -1.09 -0.66 0.22
N ASP A 6 -0.62 -1.51 1.13
CA ASP A 6 0.80 -1.54 1.51
C ASP A 6 1.65 -1.90 0.29
N THR A 7 2.90 -1.48 0.29
CA THR A 7 3.85 -1.79 -0.78
C THR A 7 3.93 -3.28 -1.08
N SER A 8 3.88 -4.13 -0.04
CA SER A 8 3.91 -5.59 -0.22
C SER A 8 2.75 -6.10 -1.08
N VAL A 9 1.57 -5.52 -0.92
CA VAL A 9 0.38 -5.89 -1.71
C VAL A 9 0.51 -5.35 -3.14
N LEU A 10 0.98 -4.12 -3.30
CA LEU A 10 1.18 -3.53 -4.63
C LEU A 10 2.17 -4.32 -5.47
N ILE A 11 3.25 -4.82 -4.86
CA ILE A 11 4.23 -5.66 -5.55
C ILE A 11 3.59 -6.95 -6.06
N VAL A 12 2.76 -7.59 -5.25
CA VAL A 12 2.03 -8.80 -5.68
C VAL A 12 1.14 -8.51 -6.88
N LEU A 13 0.42 -7.37 -6.86
CA LEU A 13 -0.43 -6.97 -7.98
C LEU A 13 0.40 -6.69 -9.23
N ALA A 14 1.51 -5.95 -9.10
CA ALA A 14 2.37 -5.62 -10.23
C ALA A 14 3.01 -6.86 -10.86
N ARG A 15 3.40 -7.83 -10.03
CA ARG A 15 3.96 -9.10 -10.49
C ARG A 15 2.91 -10.09 -10.96
N ARG A 16 1.64 -9.74 -10.82
CA ARG A 16 0.48 -10.58 -11.21
C ARG A 16 0.49 -11.95 -10.50
N GLU A 17 0.86 -11.94 -9.23
CA GLU A 17 0.98 -13.13 -8.41
C GLU A 17 -0.16 -13.21 -7.38
N LEU A 18 -1.41 -13.08 -7.83
CA LEU A 18 -2.60 -13.01 -6.96
C LEU A 18 -2.75 -14.21 -6.03
N HIS A 19 -2.17 -15.36 -6.40
CA HIS A 19 -2.17 -16.54 -5.54
C HIS A 19 -1.45 -16.33 -4.21
N LYS A 20 -0.62 -15.29 -4.09
CA LYS A 20 0.09 -14.94 -2.86
C LYS A 20 -0.79 -14.13 -1.89
N LEU A 21 -1.98 -13.72 -2.31
CA LEU A 21 -2.93 -13.00 -1.47
C LEU A 21 -4.09 -13.89 -1.09
N ASP A 22 -4.61 -13.69 0.12
CA ASP A 22 -5.88 -14.28 0.53
C ASP A 22 -6.96 -13.83 -0.47
N ALA A 23 -7.78 -14.77 -0.94
CA ALA A 23 -8.82 -14.47 -1.93
C ALA A 23 -9.79 -13.38 -1.45
N ARG A 24 -10.01 -13.28 -0.13
CA ARG A 24 -10.88 -12.24 0.44
C ARG A 24 -10.25 -10.85 0.32
N ILE A 25 -8.92 -10.76 0.38
CA ILE A 25 -8.19 -9.51 0.14
C ILE A 25 -8.34 -9.10 -1.33
N VAL A 26 -8.11 -10.03 -2.26
CA VAL A 26 -8.25 -9.76 -3.70
C VAL A 26 -9.66 -9.26 -4.01
N THR A 27 -10.68 -9.94 -3.51
CA THR A 27 -12.06 -9.55 -3.71
C THR A 27 -12.35 -8.14 -3.18
N ALA A 28 -11.87 -7.83 -1.97
CA ALA A 28 -12.13 -6.54 -1.35
C ALA A 28 -11.44 -5.38 -2.07
N VAL A 29 -10.15 -5.53 -2.41
CA VAL A 29 -9.38 -4.44 -3.01
C VAL A 29 -9.74 -4.18 -4.47
N LEU A 30 -10.22 -5.16 -5.19
CA LEU A 30 -10.62 -5.02 -6.60
C LEU A 30 -12.12 -4.81 -6.78
N SER A 31 -12.91 -4.83 -5.72
CA SER A 31 -14.34 -4.59 -5.79
C SER A 31 -14.65 -3.15 -6.18
N ALA A 32 -15.58 -2.96 -7.12
CA ALA A 32 -16.05 -1.63 -7.51
C ALA A 32 -16.80 -0.89 -6.39
N GLU A 33 -17.23 -1.61 -5.34
CA GLU A 33 -17.91 -1.02 -4.19
C GLU A 33 -16.95 -0.36 -3.20
N ASN A 34 -15.64 -0.64 -3.33
CA ASN A 34 -14.61 -0.12 -2.45
C ASN A 34 -13.69 0.82 -3.22
N LEU A 35 -13.06 1.76 -2.50
CA LEU A 35 -12.01 2.60 -3.05
C LEU A 35 -10.67 2.09 -2.54
N SER A 36 -9.76 1.79 -3.45
CA SER A 36 -8.41 1.33 -3.12
C SER A 36 -7.39 2.29 -3.70
N PHE A 37 -6.37 2.60 -2.92
CA PHE A 37 -5.37 3.61 -3.24
C PHE A 37 -3.98 3.02 -3.25
N ALA A 38 -3.15 3.54 -4.17
CA ALA A 38 -1.70 3.32 -4.21
C ALA A 38 -1.02 4.65 -3.88
N SER A 39 -0.18 4.64 -2.85
CA SER A 39 0.53 5.85 -2.40
C SER A 39 1.78 6.11 -3.23
N ALA A 40 2.08 7.38 -3.46
CA ALA A 40 3.38 7.81 -3.98
C ALA A 40 4.54 7.28 -3.12
N ALA A 41 4.35 7.13 -1.81
CA ALA A 41 5.35 6.55 -0.92
C ALA A 41 5.73 5.13 -1.33
N SER A 42 4.75 4.30 -1.68
CA SER A 42 4.99 2.93 -2.13
C SER A 42 5.70 2.89 -3.47
N LEU A 43 5.32 3.75 -4.41
CA LEU A 43 6.01 3.84 -5.70
C LEU A 43 7.46 4.26 -5.51
N TRP A 44 7.72 5.19 -4.60
CA TRP A 44 9.08 5.63 -4.28
C TRP A 44 9.89 4.50 -3.65
N GLU A 45 9.32 3.77 -2.72
CA GLU A 45 9.98 2.59 -2.11
C GLU A 45 10.33 1.55 -3.18
N ILE A 46 9.38 1.21 -4.06
CA ILE A 46 9.59 0.26 -5.15
C ILE A 46 10.72 0.74 -6.06
N ALA A 47 10.72 2.02 -6.43
CA ALA A 47 11.74 2.59 -7.31
C ALA A 47 13.14 2.50 -6.67
N ILE A 48 13.27 2.87 -5.39
CA ILE A 48 14.54 2.79 -4.67
C ILE A 48 15.05 1.36 -4.65
N LYS A 49 14.22 0.42 -4.23
CA LYS A 49 14.63 -0.99 -4.09
C LYS A 49 14.94 -1.64 -5.43
N THR A 50 14.21 -1.27 -6.47
CA THR A 50 14.48 -1.77 -7.83
C THR A 50 15.82 -1.29 -8.33
N ARG A 51 16.15 0.01 -8.15
CA ARG A 51 17.43 0.58 -8.56
C ARG A 51 18.61 0.00 -7.80
N LEU A 52 18.38 -0.45 -6.56
CA LEU A 52 19.40 -1.11 -5.75
C LEU A 52 19.54 -2.60 -6.04
N GLY A 53 18.75 -3.13 -6.98
CA GLY A 53 18.78 -4.55 -7.31
C GLY A 53 18.15 -5.46 -6.26
N LYS A 54 17.39 -4.92 -5.32
CA LYS A 54 16.77 -5.67 -4.22
C LYS A 54 15.34 -6.13 -4.53
N LEU A 55 14.78 -5.66 -5.62
CA LEU A 55 13.38 -5.92 -5.97
C LEU A 55 13.21 -5.93 -7.48
N ASP A 56 12.42 -6.89 -7.98
CA ASP A 56 11.92 -6.89 -9.35
C ASP A 56 10.40 -6.72 -9.27
N PRO A 57 9.84 -5.56 -9.68
CA PRO A 57 8.42 -5.32 -9.61
C PRO A 57 7.61 -6.00 -10.72
N GLY A 58 8.28 -6.65 -11.68
CA GLY A 58 7.61 -7.33 -12.80
C GLY A 58 7.17 -6.41 -13.92
N LEU A 59 7.40 -5.11 -13.80
CA LEU A 59 7.12 -4.08 -14.79
C LEU A 59 8.22 -3.03 -14.76
N ALA A 60 8.40 -2.30 -15.85
CA ALA A 60 9.26 -1.11 -15.85
C ALA A 60 8.70 -0.08 -14.87
N LEU A 61 9.59 0.62 -14.14
CA LEU A 61 9.16 1.60 -13.12
C LEU A 61 8.22 2.65 -13.70
N ASP A 62 8.52 3.15 -14.90
CA ASP A 62 7.70 4.20 -15.53
C ASP A 62 6.30 3.73 -15.88
N ASP A 63 6.07 2.43 -15.97
CA ASP A 63 4.76 1.85 -16.31
C ASP A 63 3.90 1.57 -15.08
N LEU A 64 4.49 1.59 -13.88
CA LEU A 64 3.76 1.25 -12.65
C LEU A 64 2.56 2.17 -12.36
N PRO A 65 2.68 3.51 -12.46
CA PRO A 65 1.54 4.37 -12.18
C PRO A 65 0.34 4.07 -13.06
N ASP A 66 0.57 3.94 -14.37
CA ASP A 66 -0.50 3.65 -15.34
C ASP A 66 -1.09 2.27 -15.13
N TYR A 67 -0.25 1.29 -14.78
CA TYR A 67 -0.72 -0.07 -14.51
C TYR A 67 -1.65 -0.10 -13.30
N PHE A 68 -1.28 0.55 -12.20
CA PHE A 68 -2.12 0.60 -11.01
C PHE A 68 -3.44 1.30 -11.27
N GLU A 69 -3.42 2.39 -12.03
CA GLU A 69 -4.64 3.08 -12.44
C GLU A 69 -5.52 2.17 -13.31
N ALA A 70 -4.92 1.46 -14.25
CA ALA A 70 -5.65 0.56 -15.16
C ALA A 70 -6.37 -0.58 -14.43
N ILE A 71 -5.82 -1.07 -13.31
CA ILE A 71 -6.48 -2.11 -12.51
C ILE A 71 -7.45 -1.54 -11.46
N GLY A 72 -7.69 -0.24 -11.48
CA GLY A 72 -8.73 0.40 -10.67
C GLY A 72 -8.23 1.06 -9.37
N LEU A 73 -6.92 1.19 -9.18
CA LEU A 73 -6.40 1.87 -8.01
C LEU A 73 -6.36 3.38 -8.23
N ASN A 74 -6.64 4.11 -7.16
CA ASN A 74 -6.54 5.57 -7.15
C ASN A 74 -5.17 5.98 -6.63
N SER A 75 -4.61 7.05 -7.18
CA SER A 75 -3.34 7.61 -6.71
C SER A 75 -3.53 8.39 -5.43
N LEU A 76 -2.56 8.28 -4.52
CA LEU A 76 -2.54 9.10 -3.30
C LEU A 76 -1.18 9.76 -3.17
N VAL A 77 -1.13 11.10 -3.29
CA VAL A 77 0.10 11.86 -3.10
C VAL A 77 0.41 12.03 -1.62
N ILE A 78 1.68 12.28 -1.29
CA ILE A 78 2.08 12.63 0.08
C ILE A 78 1.97 14.16 0.21
N ASN A 79 1.24 14.61 1.23
CA ASN A 79 1.12 16.04 1.52
C ASN A 79 1.71 16.38 2.90
N HIS A 80 1.67 17.67 3.26
CA HIS A 80 2.24 18.15 4.51
C HIS A 80 1.57 17.53 5.74
N ARG A 81 0.28 17.27 5.69
CA ARG A 81 -0.46 16.66 6.82
C ARG A 81 -0.01 15.23 7.05
N HIS A 82 0.21 14.47 5.97
CA HIS A 82 0.75 13.11 6.05
C HIS A 82 2.14 13.11 6.67
N ALA A 83 2.99 14.06 6.25
CA ALA A 83 4.39 14.10 6.65
C ALA A 83 4.57 14.34 8.16
N VAL A 84 3.67 15.11 8.78
CA VAL A 84 3.82 15.51 10.20
C VAL A 84 2.86 14.76 11.14
N LYS A 85 2.00 13.89 10.64
CA LYS A 85 0.99 13.22 11.44
C LYS A 85 1.63 12.31 12.49
N SER A 86 1.26 12.52 13.75
CA SER A 86 1.62 11.60 14.85
C SER A 86 0.75 10.36 14.79
N LEU A 87 1.32 9.23 15.16
CA LEU A 87 0.62 7.95 15.22
C LEU A 87 0.56 7.45 16.66
N ASP A 88 -0.57 6.89 17.03
CA ASP A 88 -0.76 6.25 18.34
C ASP A 88 -1.62 4.98 18.13
N PRO A 89 -1.04 3.79 18.31
CA PRO A 89 0.37 3.56 18.67
C PRO A 89 1.32 3.83 17.50
N GLU A 90 2.59 4.10 17.82
CA GLU A 90 3.63 4.11 16.80
C GLU A 90 3.79 2.69 16.25
N PRO A 91 4.11 2.54 14.93
CA PRO A 91 4.33 1.20 14.38
C PRO A 91 5.54 0.52 15.01
N PRO A 92 5.52 -0.82 15.14
CA PRO A 92 6.59 -1.56 15.82
C PRO A 92 7.93 -1.54 15.05
N ILE A 93 7.90 -1.29 13.75
CA ILE A 93 9.06 -1.24 12.88
C ILE A 93 9.31 0.21 12.48
N ARG A 94 10.59 0.63 12.58
CA ARG A 94 11.00 1.99 12.20
C ARG A 94 11.30 2.07 10.70
N ASP A 95 10.31 1.77 9.89
CA ASP A 95 10.39 1.90 8.44
C ASP A 95 9.68 3.20 8.05
N PRO A 96 10.37 4.17 7.44
CA PRO A 96 9.76 5.45 7.10
C PRO A 96 8.63 5.31 6.07
N PHE A 97 8.70 4.35 5.18
CA PHE A 97 7.63 4.11 4.21
C PHE A 97 6.37 3.60 4.90
N ASP A 98 6.50 2.59 5.77
CA ASP A 98 5.38 2.06 6.54
C ASP A 98 4.73 3.13 7.39
N ARG A 99 5.56 3.98 8.00
CA ARG A 99 5.08 5.05 8.87
C ARG A 99 4.25 6.07 8.10
N VAL A 100 4.69 6.49 6.91
CA VAL A 100 3.93 7.45 6.12
C VAL A 100 2.63 6.85 5.58
N LEU A 101 2.62 5.56 5.25
CA LEU A 101 1.39 4.88 4.86
C LEU A 101 0.35 4.89 5.98
N LEU A 102 0.76 4.59 7.22
CA LEU A 102 -0.13 4.65 8.37
C LEU A 102 -0.60 6.08 8.64
N ALA A 103 0.28 7.07 8.47
CA ALA A 103 -0.09 8.47 8.60
C ALA A 103 -1.14 8.87 7.55
N GLN A 104 -1.00 8.40 6.33
CA GLN A 104 -2.00 8.61 5.28
C GLN A 104 -3.34 7.98 5.65
N CYS A 105 -3.32 6.76 6.19
CA CYS A 105 -4.54 6.12 6.67
C CYS A 105 -5.24 6.95 7.74
N ALA A 106 -4.48 7.49 8.69
CA ALA A 106 -5.03 8.29 9.76
C ALA A 106 -5.66 9.60 9.25
N VAL A 107 -4.98 10.29 8.34
CA VAL A 107 -5.43 11.57 7.80
C VAL A 107 -6.61 11.40 6.84
N GLU A 108 -6.54 10.41 5.96
CA GLU A 108 -7.52 10.22 4.87
C GLU A 108 -8.65 9.26 5.24
N GLU A 109 -8.67 8.74 6.46
CA GLU A 109 -9.67 7.76 6.92
C GLU A 109 -9.68 6.52 6.03
N LEU A 110 -8.48 5.97 5.80
CA LEU A 110 -8.28 4.72 5.07
C LEU A 110 -7.88 3.61 6.02
N ARG A 111 -8.06 2.36 5.57
CA ARG A 111 -7.56 1.19 6.28
C ARG A 111 -6.43 0.59 5.48
N LEU A 112 -5.34 0.25 6.16
CA LEU A 112 -4.17 -0.34 5.50
C LEU A 112 -4.41 -1.82 5.21
N VAL A 113 -4.19 -2.22 3.96
CA VAL A 113 -4.20 -3.62 3.56
C VAL A 113 -2.74 -4.06 3.39
N THR A 114 -2.32 -5.03 4.18
CA THR A 114 -0.93 -5.49 4.21
C THR A 114 -0.85 -7.00 4.38
N ILE A 115 0.24 -7.59 3.89
CA ILE A 115 0.61 -8.99 4.17
C ILE A 115 1.82 -9.07 5.11
N ASP A 116 2.32 -7.92 5.56
CA ASP A 116 3.38 -7.86 6.59
C ASP A 116 2.74 -8.08 7.97
N ARG A 117 3.19 -9.13 8.66
CA ARG A 117 2.63 -9.51 9.96
C ARG A 117 2.81 -8.42 11.01
N ALA A 118 3.94 -7.72 11.01
CA ALA A 118 4.21 -6.67 11.97
C ALA A 118 3.25 -5.49 11.80
N LEU A 119 2.91 -5.12 10.57
CA LEU A 119 1.95 -4.07 10.28
C LEU A 119 0.51 -4.50 10.47
N SER A 120 0.20 -5.77 10.24
CA SER A 120 -1.17 -6.27 10.26
C SER A 120 -1.86 -6.11 11.62
N VAL A 121 -1.09 -6.03 12.71
CA VAL A 121 -1.63 -5.87 14.06
C VAL A 121 -1.90 -4.42 14.44
N HIS A 122 -1.48 -3.45 13.62
CA HIS A 122 -1.75 -2.04 13.90
C HIS A 122 -3.26 -1.76 13.78
N PRO A 123 -3.83 -0.92 14.67
CA PRO A 123 -5.27 -0.62 14.64
C PRO A 123 -5.80 -0.05 13.33
N LEU A 124 -4.94 0.63 12.53
CA LEU A 124 -5.32 1.17 11.23
C LEU A 124 -5.28 0.13 10.10
N SER A 125 -4.79 -1.07 10.37
CA SER A 125 -4.77 -2.15 9.39
C SER A 125 -6.11 -2.86 9.35
N TRP A 126 -6.48 -3.31 8.15
CA TRP A 126 -7.70 -4.08 7.91
C TRP A 126 -7.36 -5.55 7.71
N GLN A 127 -8.18 -6.41 8.31
CA GLN A 127 -8.07 -7.85 8.13
C GLN A 127 -9.42 -8.38 7.63
N PRO A 128 -9.43 -9.31 6.68
CA PRO A 128 -10.67 -9.96 6.27
C PRO A 128 -11.25 -10.79 7.43
N ALA A 129 -12.55 -10.73 7.56
CA ALA A 129 -13.27 -11.44 8.62
C ALA A 129 -13.21 -12.96 8.44
#